data_bc53fdf963c33c706763c6970cbd1835
#
_entry.id   bc53fdf963c33c706763c6970cbd1835
#
_cell.length_a   1.000
_cell.length_b   1.000
_cell.length_c   1.000
_cell.angle_alpha   90.00
_cell.angle_beta   90.00
_cell.angle_gamma   90.00
#
_symmetry.space_group_name_H-M   'P 1'
#
loop_
_entity.id
_entity.type
_entity.pdbx_description
1 polymer ?
#
loop_
_entity_poly.entity_id
_entity_poly.type
_entity_poly.pdbx_seq_one_letter_code
_entity_poly.pdbx_strand_id
1 'polypeptide(L)'
;MGEIVAAMATCHAPQLFTYPPDEDPAQLDASIAGMRELGKLLDETKPDVIVFIGSDHLETFSIGCVPTFAILAGSRAIAEFAGRSYDLPIHREMAEDFLYKLVGADFDIAYSEDAVLGHTFAVPFEFVIAGRDIPVIPIHINVYMPPLPGPKRCAALGRKIAEVIASRPERVAIIASGGMSHYPGTWKYPHPEFDFDKWMIAELERGNTGALFELTTEQLDEVGNTELLPWAVMFGAIGDVPGELVQYTPTWHHGHAMMRFLPARTKAAAAESPPKYQFKNQGFEFYKHPPASAYKLNKMLFEVRTDSNMRRRLLNNLDEVAAEWGLSEQEKEATRAIATVGQVKKISDNAAVLIAAGAHPLQALMTLHAVHGEFRKLQQEKFATETPQT
;
A
#
# COMPACT_ATOMS: atom_id res chain seq x y z
N MET A 1 -21.17 20.49 -11.93
CA MET A 1 -19.77 20.51 -11.53
C MET A 1 -19.56 19.33 -10.61
N GLY A 2 -18.51 18.57 -10.86
CA GLY A 2 -18.17 17.42 -10.03
C GLY A 2 -17.78 17.85 -8.62
N GLU A 3 -17.99 16.96 -7.68
CA GLU A 3 -17.72 17.22 -6.25
C GLU A 3 -17.05 16.01 -5.60
N ILE A 4 -16.17 16.27 -4.63
CA ILE A 4 -15.63 15.22 -3.76
C ILE A 4 -16.62 15.05 -2.62
N VAL A 5 -17.37 13.94 -2.65
CA VAL A 5 -18.46 13.67 -1.69
C VAL A 5 -17.99 12.97 -0.42
N ALA A 6 -16.87 12.26 -0.49
CA ALA A 6 -16.26 11.55 0.62
C ALA A 6 -14.77 11.37 0.39
N ALA A 7 -14.00 11.33 1.47
CA ALA A 7 -12.62 10.87 1.44
C ALA A 7 -12.34 9.94 2.62
N MET A 8 -11.52 8.93 2.38
CA MET A 8 -11.22 7.87 3.34
C MET A 8 -9.74 7.56 3.31
N ALA A 9 -9.13 7.50 4.48
CA ALA A 9 -7.77 7.02 4.69
C ALA A 9 -7.85 5.65 5.36
N THR A 10 -7.11 4.67 4.85
CA THR A 10 -7.17 3.28 5.32
C THR A 10 -5.83 2.59 5.24
N CYS A 11 -5.57 1.65 6.14
CA CYS A 11 -4.45 0.73 5.99
C CYS A 11 -4.73 -0.34 4.92
N HIS A 12 -3.69 -1.12 4.58
CA HIS A 12 -3.78 -2.24 3.64
C HIS A 12 -2.92 -3.42 4.06
N ALA A 13 -2.71 -3.60 5.36
CA ALA A 13 -1.80 -4.62 5.88
C ALA A 13 -2.10 -6.02 5.28
N PRO A 14 -1.10 -6.71 4.67
CA PRO A 14 -1.31 -8.01 4.05
C PRO A 14 -1.71 -9.09 5.07
N GLN A 15 -1.42 -8.87 6.35
CA GLN A 15 -1.81 -9.73 7.47
C GLN A 15 -3.33 -9.87 7.60
N LEU A 16 -4.11 -8.89 7.16
CA LEU A 16 -5.58 -8.95 7.14
C LEU A 16 -6.13 -10.04 6.22
N PHE A 17 -5.34 -10.52 5.27
CA PHE A 17 -5.66 -11.66 4.42
C PHE A 17 -5.06 -12.98 4.92
N THR A 18 -3.86 -12.92 5.49
CA THR A 18 -3.04 -14.12 5.73
C THR A 18 -3.12 -14.63 7.15
N TYR A 19 -3.51 -13.80 8.12
CA TYR A 19 -3.58 -14.15 9.55
C TYR A 19 -2.34 -14.96 10.01
N PRO A 20 -1.12 -14.37 9.95
CA PRO A 20 0.07 -15.08 10.37
C PRO A 20 0.02 -15.47 11.85
N PRO A 21 0.73 -16.55 12.27
CA PRO A 21 0.63 -17.05 13.64
C PRO A 21 1.18 -16.11 14.72
N ASP A 22 1.99 -15.14 14.35
CA ASP A 22 2.59 -14.12 15.23
C ASP A 22 1.71 -12.85 15.36
N GLU A 23 0.55 -12.84 14.71
CA GLU A 23 -0.44 -11.76 14.84
C GLU A 23 -1.52 -12.09 15.89
N ASP A 24 -2.05 -11.04 16.51
CA ASP A 24 -3.26 -11.17 17.31
C ASP A 24 -4.50 -11.10 16.41
N PRO A 25 -5.25 -12.19 16.25
CA PRO A 25 -6.45 -12.21 15.40
C PRO A 25 -7.49 -11.15 15.79
N ALA A 26 -7.62 -10.83 17.08
CA ALA A 26 -8.59 -9.84 17.53
C ALA A 26 -8.22 -8.42 17.05
N GLN A 27 -6.93 -8.08 16.96
CA GLN A 27 -6.46 -6.82 16.39
C GLN A 27 -6.70 -6.76 14.88
N LEU A 28 -6.47 -7.87 14.16
CA LEU A 28 -6.76 -7.95 12.73
C LEU A 28 -8.26 -7.80 12.46
N ASP A 29 -9.11 -8.50 13.23
CA ASP A 29 -10.57 -8.40 13.13
C ASP A 29 -11.08 -6.99 13.42
N ALA A 30 -10.51 -6.28 14.42
CA ALA A 30 -10.83 -4.89 14.71
C ALA A 30 -10.49 -3.97 13.53
N SER A 31 -9.33 -4.18 12.87
CA SER A 31 -8.93 -3.42 11.69
C SER A 31 -9.89 -3.68 10.51
N ILE A 32 -10.26 -4.93 10.26
CA ILE A 32 -11.24 -5.30 9.22
C ILE A 32 -12.60 -4.68 9.51
N ALA A 33 -13.05 -4.68 10.77
CA ALA A 33 -14.31 -4.05 11.15
C ALA A 33 -14.28 -2.53 10.88
N GLY A 34 -13.17 -1.85 11.20
CA GLY A 34 -12.96 -0.44 10.87
C GLY A 34 -13.01 -0.15 9.37
N MET A 35 -12.38 -1.00 8.54
CA MET A 35 -12.43 -0.87 7.08
C MET A 35 -13.84 -1.05 6.53
N ARG A 36 -14.60 -2.02 7.04
CA ARG A 36 -16.00 -2.22 6.66
C ARG A 36 -16.88 -1.05 7.08
N GLU A 37 -16.59 -0.45 8.23
CA GLU A 37 -17.29 0.76 8.69
C GLU A 37 -17.03 1.95 7.75
N LEU A 38 -15.77 2.14 7.29
CA LEU A 38 -15.45 3.13 6.24
C LEU A 38 -16.27 2.89 4.97
N GLY A 39 -16.41 1.63 4.56
CA GLY A 39 -17.14 1.26 3.35
C GLY A 39 -18.61 1.70 3.35
N LYS A 40 -19.25 1.87 4.52
CA LYS A 40 -20.62 2.38 4.65
C LYS A 40 -20.74 3.82 4.10
N LEU A 41 -19.66 4.59 4.15
CA LEU A 41 -19.64 5.94 3.61
C LEU A 41 -19.90 5.98 2.09
N LEU A 42 -19.52 4.91 1.37
CA LEU A 42 -19.85 4.77 -0.07
C LEU A 42 -21.36 4.60 -0.29
N ASP A 43 -22.05 3.89 0.61
CA ASP A 43 -23.52 3.73 0.53
C ASP A 43 -24.25 5.03 0.88
N GLU A 44 -23.71 5.80 1.82
CA GLU A 44 -24.27 7.07 2.27
C GLU A 44 -24.10 8.19 1.21
N THR A 45 -22.91 8.25 0.61
CA THR A 45 -22.55 9.35 -0.31
C THR A 45 -22.81 9.04 -1.78
N LYS A 46 -22.94 7.76 -2.14
CA LYS A 46 -23.25 7.27 -3.49
C LYS A 46 -22.38 7.92 -4.57
N PRO A 47 -21.07 7.73 -4.55
CA PRO A 47 -20.19 8.26 -5.57
C PRO A 47 -20.39 7.52 -6.90
N ASP A 48 -20.18 8.23 -8.02
CA ASP A 48 -20.18 7.66 -9.37
C ASP A 48 -18.84 6.99 -9.69
N VAL A 49 -17.75 7.44 -9.02
CA VAL A 49 -16.37 6.93 -9.23
C VAL A 49 -15.54 7.08 -7.96
N ILE A 50 -14.59 6.17 -7.79
CA ILE A 50 -13.58 6.21 -6.71
C ILE A 50 -12.21 6.55 -7.30
N VAL A 51 -11.62 7.67 -6.90
CA VAL A 51 -10.19 7.92 -7.10
C VAL A 51 -9.45 7.19 -5.99
N PHE A 52 -8.75 6.12 -6.37
CA PHE A 52 -8.05 5.26 -5.42
C PHE A 52 -6.55 5.51 -5.47
N ILE A 53 -6.00 6.09 -4.40
CA ILE A 53 -4.58 6.45 -4.29
C ILE A 53 -3.89 5.42 -3.40
N GLY A 54 -2.98 4.65 -3.97
CA GLY A 54 -2.24 3.61 -3.27
C GLY A 54 -0.73 3.77 -3.39
N SER A 55 -0.01 3.18 -2.45
CA SER A 55 1.44 3.03 -2.51
C SER A 55 1.82 1.84 -3.40
N ASP A 56 3.01 1.87 -4.01
CA ASP A 56 3.57 0.69 -4.67
C ASP A 56 4.62 0.04 -3.76
N HIS A 57 4.40 -1.22 -3.44
CA HIS A 57 5.31 -2.03 -2.63
C HIS A 57 6.27 -2.86 -3.50
N LEU A 58 6.68 -2.34 -4.66
CA LEU A 58 7.39 -3.08 -5.69
C LEU A 58 6.59 -4.33 -6.12
N GLU A 59 5.27 -4.19 -6.20
CA GLU A 59 4.34 -5.25 -6.60
C GLU A 59 3.80 -5.03 -8.00
N THR A 60 3.41 -3.81 -8.31
CA THR A 60 2.94 -3.42 -9.64
C THR A 60 4.12 -3.06 -10.54
N PHE A 61 5.07 -2.27 -10.01
CA PHE A 61 6.26 -1.84 -10.74
C PHE A 61 7.51 -2.53 -10.20
N SER A 62 8.27 -3.17 -11.10
CA SER A 62 9.52 -3.82 -10.72
C SER A 62 10.62 -2.78 -10.49
N ILE A 63 11.66 -3.19 -9.78
CA ILE A 63 12.86 -2.38 -9.57
C ILE A 63 13.55 -1.93 -10.89
N GLY A 64 13.15 -2.52 -12.03
CA GLY A 64 13.63 -2.11 -13.35
C GLY A 64 13.10 -0.75 -13.80
N CYS A 65 11.92 -0.34 -13.30
CA CYS A 65 11.33 0.98 -13.53
C CYS A 65 10.28 1.27 -12.46
N VAL A 66 10.56 2.17 -11.54
CA VAL A 66 9.63 2.60 -10.49
C VAL A 66 9.23 4.05 -10.76
N PRO A 67 8.01 4.30 -11.25
CA PRO A 67 7.54 5.67 -11.49
C PRO A 67 7.26 6.39 -10.17
N THR A 68 7.52 7.69 -10.12
CA THR A 68 7.16 8.54 -8.97
C THR A 68 5.66 8.57 -8.75
N PHE A 69 4.89 8.72 -9.85
CA PHE A 69 3.45 8.66 -9.92
C PHE A 69 3.03 7.87 -11.15
N ALA A 70 1.99 7.05 -11.03
CA ALA A 70 1.40 6.38 -12.19
C ALA A 70 -0.12 6.33 -12.10
N ILE A 71 -0.80 6.34 -13.23
CA ILE A 71 -2.24 6.15 -13.33
C ILE A 71 -2.51 4.92 -14.19
N LEU A 72 -3.32 4.00 -13.68
CA LEU A 72 -3.85 2.89 -14.45
C LEU A 72 -5.11 3.38 -15.17
N ALA A 73 -5.07 3.40 -16.51
CA ALA A 73 -6.12 3.93 -17.36
C ALA A 73 -6.64 2.89 -18.38
N GLY A 74 -6.50 1.62 -18.06
CA GLY A 74 -7.07 0.52 -18.85
C GLY A 74 -8.59 0.40 -18.69
N SER A 75 -9.13 -0.75 -19.03
CA SER A 75 -10.56 -1.04 -18.87
C SER A 75 -10.91 -1.65 -17.52
N ARG A 76 -9.99 -2.36 -16.90
CA ARG A 76 -10.17 -3.11 -15.66
C ARG A 76 -9.01 -2.89 -14.69
N ALA A 77 -9.34 -2.73 -13.42
CA ALA A 77 -8.41 -2.72 -12.31
C ALA A 77 -8.37 -4.12 -11.69
N ILE A 78 -7.39 -4.91 -12.11
CA ILE A 78 -7.16 -6.24 -11.57
C ILE A 78 -6.20 -6.12 -10.38
N ALA A 79 -6.64 -6.55 -9.20
CA ALA A 79 -5.81 -6.57 -8.02
C ALA A 79 -5.65 -8.01 -7.51
N GLU A 80 -4.40 -8.44 -7.28
CA GLU A 80 -4.12 -9.82 -6.88
C GLU A 80 -3.19 -9.85 -5.67
N PHE A 81 -3.57 -10.60 -4.64
CA PHE A 81 -2.70 -10.88 -3.52
C PHE A 81 -3.15 -12.10 -2.71
N ALA A 82 -2.20 -12.90 -2.20
CA ALA A 82 -2.43 -14.06 -1.32
C ALA A 82 -3.49 -15.05 -1.87
N GLY A 83 -3.50 -15.28 -3.18
CA GLY A 83 -4.44 -16.19 -3.86
C GLY A 83 -5.85 -15.64 -4.04
N ARG A 84 -6.07 -14.35 -3.76
CA ARG A 84 -7.32 -13.61 -4.02
C ARG A 84 -7.14 -12.73 -5.24
N SER A 85 -8.20 -12.55 -6.02
CA SER A 85 -8.24 -11.68 -7.19
C SER A 85 -9.51 -10.84 -7.17
N TYR A 86 -9.37 -9.57 -7.50
CA TYR A 86 -10.43 -8.58 -7.59
C TYR A 86 -10.39 -7.94 -8.96
N ASP A 87 -11.54 -7.67 -9.51
CA ASP A 87 -11.70 -7.12 -10.86
C ASP A 87 -12.78 -6.04 -10.85
N LEU A 88 -12.36 -4.77 -10.89
CA LEU A 88 -13.24 -3.61 -10.89
C LEU A 88 -13.16 -2.84 -12.21
N PRO A 89 -14.26 -2.22 -12.67
CA PRO A 89 -14.22 -1.35 -13.83
C PRO A 89 -13.37 -0.10 -13.57
N ILE A 90 -12.63 0.36 -14.56
CA ILE A 90 -11.94 1.65 -14.54
C ILE A 90 -12.83 2.70 -15.22
N HIS A 91 -12.94 3.88 -14.60
CA HIS A 91 -13.54 5.03 -15.27
C HIS A 91 -12.53 5.66 -16.24
N ARG A 92 -12.33 4.97 -17.38
CA ARG A 92 -11.26 5.26 -18.35
C ARG A 92 -11.22 6.72 -18.81
N GLU A 93 -12.39 7.27 -19.20
CA GLU A 93 -12.46 8.64 -19.69
C GLU A 93 -11.91 9.66 -18.68
N MET A 94 -12.25 9.49 -17.39
CA MET A 94 -11.76 10.38 -16.34
C MET A 94 -10.27 10.10 -16.01
N ALA A 95 -9.82 8.85 -16.10
CA ALA A 95 -8.43 8.51 -15.96
C ALA A 95 -7.54 9.14 -17.05
N GLU A 96 -8.03 9.14 -18.30
CA GLU A 96 -7.38 9.85 -19.42
C GLU A 96 -7.36 11.37 -19.20
N ASP A 97 -8.48 11.96 -18.72
CA ASP A 97 -8.51 13.38 -18.36
C ASP A 97 -7.46 13.72 -17.27
N PHE A 98 -7.30 12.87 -16.27
CA PHE A 98 -6.22 13.05 -15.28
C PHE A 98 -4.86 13.02 -15.95
N LEU A 99 -4.56 12.04 -16.80
CA LEU A 99 -3.28 11.94 -17.49
C LEU A 99 -2.99 13.23 -18.28
N TYR A 100 -3.90 13.65 -19.15
CA TYR A 100 -3.68 14.85 -19.98
C TYR A 100 -3.53 16.12 -19.15
N LYS A 101 -4.39 16.33 -18.16
CA LYS A 101 -4.41 17.58 -17.39
C LYS A 101 -3.27 17.64 -16.35
N LEU A 102 -2.87 16.50 -15.77
CA LEU A 102 -1.76 16.46 -14.81
C LEU A 102 -0.41 16.61 -15.51
N VAL A 103 -0.20 15.93 -16.65
CA VAL A 103 1.02 16.13 -17.45
C VAL A 103 1.09 17.58 -17.96
N GLY A 104 -0.04 18.14 -18.41
CA GLY A 104 -0.11 19.56 -18.79
C GLY A 104 0.08 20.55 -17.65
N ALA A 105 0.07 20.09 -16.39
CA ALA A 105 0.35 20.85 -15.17
C ALA A 105 1.73 20.51 -14.56
N ASP A 106 2.67 20.05 -15.38
CA ASP A 106 4.06 19.72 -15.02
C ASP A 106 4.22 18.57 -14.00
N PHE A 107 3.28 17.61 -13.99
CA PHE A 107 3.46 16.36 -13.26
C PHE A 107 3.89 15.22 -14.19
N ASP A 108 5.01 14.59 -13.88
CA ASP A 108 5.50 13.41 -14.59
C ASP A 108 4.70 12.17 -14.15
N ILE A 109 3.57 11.94 -14.81
CA ILE A 109 2.68 10.80 -14.54
C ILE A 109 2.96 9.69 -15.55
N ALA A 110 3.34 8.51 -15.05
CA ALA A 110 3.43 7.33 -15.89
C ALA A 110 2.03 6.81 -16.24
N TYR A 111 1.86 6.44 -17.50
CA TYR A 111 0.67 5.72 -18.00
C TYR A 111 0.86 4.22 -17.84
N SER A 112 -0.17 3.53 -17.35
CA SER A 112 -0.25 2.07 -17.35
C SER A 112 -1.61 1.61 -17.90
N GLU A 113 -1.61 0.62 -18.78
CA GLU A 113 -2.84 0.07 -19.39
C GLU A 113 -3.39 -1.12 -18.60
N ASP A 114 -2.53 -2.04 -18.17
CA ASP A 114 -2.91 -3.38 -17.71
C ASP A 114 -2.08 -3.89 -16.51
N ALA A 115 -1.45 -3.00 -15.77
CA ALA A 115 -0.67 -3.41 -14.61
C ALA A 115 -1.54 -4.08 -13.55
N VAL A 116 -1.09 -5.23 -13.03
CA VAL A 116 -1.75 -5.91 -11.91
C VAL A 116 -1.42 -5.18 -10.61
N LEU A 117 -2.46 -4.84 -9.87
CA LEU A 117 -2.38 -4.12 -8.61
C LEU A 117 -2.07 -5.09 -7.46
N GLY A 118 -1.25 -4.65 -6.50
CA GLY A 118 -0.88 -5.46 -5.34
C GLY A 118 -1.85 -5.33 -4.16
N HIS A 119 -1.39 -5.77 -2.98
CA HIS A 119 -2.20 -5.78 -1.75
C HIS A 119 -2.68 -4.40 -1.31
N THR A 120 -1.98 -3.33 -1.67
CA THR A 120 -2.36 -1.96 -1.33
C THR A 120 -3.72 -1.55 -1.90
N PHE A 121 -4.14 -2.23 -2.96
CA PHE A 121 -5.46 -2.13 -3.57
C PHE A 121 -6.34 -3.32 -3.19
N ALA A 122 -5.82 -4.54 -3.25
CA ALA A 122 -6.59 -5.76 -3.01
C ALA A 122 -7.25 -5.78 -1.62
N VAL A 123 -6.54 -5.35 -0.56
CA VAL A 123 -7.07 -5.34 0.80
C VAL A 123 -8.24 -4.36 0.96
N PRO A 124 -8.14 -3.08 0.55
CA PRO A 124 -9.30 -2.19 0.57
C PRO A 124 -10.40 -2.57 -0.44
N PHE A 125 -10.08 -3.22 -1.56
CA PHE A 125 -11.12 -3.74 -2.47
C PHE A 125 -12.01 -4.77 -1.76
N GLU A 126 -11.41 -5.65 -0.94
CA GLU A 126 -12.16 -6.63 -0.15
C GLU A 126 -12.99 -5.96 0.95
N PHE A 127 -12.40 -5.09 1.75
CA PHE A 127 -12.99 -4.69 3.02
C PHE A 127 -13.67 -3.31 3.00
N VAL A 128 -13.23 -2.38 2.13
CA VAL A 128 -13.83 -1.03 2.00
C VAL A 128 -14.81 -1.00 0.85
N ILE A 129 -14.39 -1.41 -0.37
CA ILE A 129 -15.29 -1.43 -1.54
C ILE A 129 -16.29 -2.58 -1.42
N ALA A 130 -15.84 -3.76 -0.97
CA ALA A 130 -16.68 -4.87 -0.52
C ALA A 130 -17.76 -5.28 -1.55
N GLY A 131 -17.37 -5.51 -2.80
CA GLY A 131 -18.26 -5.99 -3.87
C GLY A 131 -19.18 -4.94 -4.49
N ARG A 132 -19.03 -3.65 -4.14
CA ARG A 132 -19.75 -2.55 -4.83
C ARG A 132 -19.18 -2.37 -6.23
N ASP A 133 -20.05 -2.31 -7.22
CA ASP A 133 -19.68 -2.11 -8.63
C ASP A 133 -19.56 -0.59 -8.94
N ILE A 134 -18.56 0.05 -8.29
CA ILE A 134 -18.25 1.46 -8.49
C ILE A 134 -16.94 1.52 -9.28
N PRO A 135 -16.91 2.20 -10.45
CA PRO A 135 -15.68 2.36 -11.21
C PRO A 135 -14.57 3.03 -10.39
N VAL A 136 -13.34 2.57 -10.57
CA VAL A 136 -12.17 3.12 -9.88
C VAL A 136 -11.21 3.81 -10.84
N ILE A 137 -10.35 4.69 -10.31
CA ILE A 137 -9.18 5.22 -11.01
C ILE A 137 -7.98 4.99 -10.09
N PRO A 138 -7.20 3.93 -10.31
CA PRO A 138 -6.02 3.64 -9.51
C PRO A 138 -4.89 4.63 -9.81
N ILE A 139 -4.36 5.24 -8.75
CA ILE A 139 -3.20 6.14 -8.78
C ILE A 139 -2.13 5.58 -7.84
N HIS A 140 -0.96 5.33 -8.38
CA HIS A 140 0.20 4.84 -7.63
C HIS A 140 1.12 5.97 -7.21
N ILE A 141 1.61 5.90 -5.98
CA ILE A 141 2.63 6.78 -5.42
C ILE A 141 3.83 5.94 -5.00
N ASN A 142 5.02 6.30 -5.45
CA ASN A 142 6.25 5.70 -4.96
C ASN A 142 6.52 6.14 -3.51
N VAL A 143 6.60 5.19 -2.59
CA VAL A 143 6.81 5.45 -1.16
C VAL A 143 8.04 4.74 -0.57
N TYR A 144 8.73 3.88 -1.37
CA TYR A 144 9.81 3.04 -0.86
C TYR A 144 11.12 3.09 -1.65
N MET A 145 11.10 3.60 -2.88
CA MET A 145 12.32 3.68 -3.70
C MET A 145 12.75 5.13 -3.86
N PRO A 146 13.76 5.60 -3.12
CA PRO A 146 14.23 6.98 -3.26
C PRO A 146 14.70 7.29 -4.70
N PRO A 147 14.53 8.54 -5.18
CA PRO A 147 13.94 9.67 -4.46
C PRO A 147 12.42 9.60 -4.38
N LEU A 148 11.85 9.89 -3.21
CA LEU A 148 10.40 9.92 -3.00
C LEU A 148 9.82 11.29 -3.38
N PRO A 149 8.55 11.37 -3.81
CA PRO A 149 7.86 12.64 -3.89
C PRO A 149 7.65 13.17 -2.46
N GLY A 150 8.00 14.44 -2.22
CA GLY A 150 7.74 15.03 -0.91
C GLY A 150 6.25 15.26 -0.63
N PRO A 151 5.81 15.35 0.64
CA PRO A 151 4.41 15.59 0.98
C PRO A 151 3.82 16.84 0.31
N LYS A 152 4.57 17.93 0.16
CA LYS A 152 4.15 19.14 -0.56
C LYS A 152 3.87 18.88 -2.04
N ARG A 153 4.68 18.04 -2.71
CA ARG A 153 4.47 17.65 -4.11
C ARG A 153 3.24 16.76 -4.24
N CYS A 154 3.05 15.83 -3.31
CA CYS A 154 1.85 14.99 -3.24
C CYS A 154 0.58 15.85 -3.04
N ALA A 155 0.62 16.82 -2.11
CA ALA A 155 -0.48 17.75 -1.91
C ALA A 155 -0.76 18.62 -3.15
N ALA A 156 0.28 19.04 -3.88
CA ALA A 156 0.13 19.79 -5.13
C ALA A 156 -0.55 18.92 -6.21
N LEU A 157 -0.19 17.64 -6.32
CA LEU A 157 -0.87 16.67 -7.20
C LEU A 157 -2.36 16.55 -6.82
N GLY A 158 -2.67 16.42 -5.53
CA GLY A 158 -4.04 16.34 -5.01
C GLY A 158 -4.87 17.57 -5.38
N ARG A 159 -4.32 18.78 -5.24
CA ARG A 159 -5.02 20.02 -5.67
C ARG A 159 -5.37 20.00 -7.16
N LYS A 160 -4.46 19.49 -8.00
CA LYS A 160 -4.73 19.37 -9.43
C LYS A 160 -5.77 18.30 -9.74
N ILE A 161 -5.77 17.19 -9.04
CA ILE A 161 -6.83 16.16 -9.11
C ILE A 161 -8.18 16.80 -8.78
N ALA A 162 -8.29 17.60 -7.72
CA ALA A 162 -9.53 18.29 -7.36
C ALA A 162 -9.99 19.28 -8.45
N GLU A 163 -9.08 20.02 -9.09
CA GLU A 163 -9.41 20.91 -10.22
C GLU A 163 -9.98 20.11 -11.41
N VAL A 164 -9.43 18.93 -11.69
CA VAL A 164 -9.97 18.05 -12.75
C VAL A 164 -11.35 17.54 -12.37
N ILE A 165 -11.54 17.06 -11.14
CA ILE A 165 -12.84 16.61 -10.61
C ILE A 165 -13.88 17.74 -10.76
N ALA A 166 -13.55 18.95 -10.33
CA ALA A 166 -14.47 20.10 -10.40
C ALA A 166 -14.90 20.46 -11.84
N SER A 167 -14.11 20.10 -12.86
CA SER A 167 -14.45 20.34 -14.28
C SER A 167 -15.34 19.24 -14.88
N ARG A 168 -15.68 18.20 -14.14
CA ARG A 168 -16.47 17.04 -14.58
C ARG A 168 -17.85 17.01 -13.89
N PRO A 169 -18.77 16.16 -14.30
CA PRO A 169 -20.08 16.03 -13.64
C PRO A 169 -20.12 15.05 -12.47
N GLU A 170 -19.16 14.11 -12.37
CA GLU A 170 -19.21 12.96 -11.47
C GLU A 170 -19.09 13.36 -9.99
N ARG A 171 -19.75 12.58 -9.15
CA ARG A 171 -19.60 12.56 -7.70
C ARG A 171 -18.46 11.62 -7.35
N VAL A 172 -17.42 12.11 -6.71
CA VAL A 172 -16.17 11.37 -6.51
C VAL A 172 -15.98 11.05 -5.04
N ALA A 173 -15.69 9.78 -4.72
CA ALA A 173 -15.05 9.42 -3.46
C ALA A 173 -13.53 9.30 -3.67
N ILE A 174 -12.73 9.68 -2.67
CA ILE A 174 -11.29 9.45 -2.68
C ILE A 174 -10.96 8.43 -1.59
N ILE A 175 -10.22 7.37 -1.95
CA ILE A 175 -9.64 6.43 -1.00
C ILE A 175 -8.13 6.57 -1.07
N ALA A 176 -7.48 6.90 0.05
CA ALA A 176 -6.04 6.91 0.19
C ALA A 176 -5.59 5.73 1.05
N SER A 177 -4.87 4.80 0.43
CA SER A 177 -4.40 3.57 1.06
C SER A 177 -2.96 3.72 1.50
N GLY A 178 -2.72 3.63 2.81
CA GLY A 178 -1.40 3.73 3.43
C GLY A 178 -1.47 3.32 4.90
N GLY A 179 -0.48 2.59 5.38
CA GLY A 179 -0.31 2.28 6.79
C GLY A 179 0.24 3.47 7.58
N MET A 180 0.05 3.43 8.90
CA MET A 180 0.78 4.28 9.81
C MET A 180 2.16 3.69 10.11
N SER A 181 2.79 4.02 11.23
CA SER A 181 4.17 3.62 11.51
C SER A 181 4.41 2.13 11.39
N HIS A 182 5.31 1.76 10.51
CA HIS A 182 5.86 0.42 10.34
C HIS A 182 7.14 0.45 9.51
N TYR A 183 7.96 -0.61 9.63
CA TYR A 183 9.27 -0.69 8.99
C TYR A 183 9.47 -2.06 8.32
N PRO A 184 8.64 -2.44 7.33
CA PRO A 184 8.62 -3.79 6.78
C PRO A 184 9.99 -4.22 6.25
N GLY A 185 10.45 -5.39 6.71
CA GLY A 185 11.73 -5.96 6.31
C GLY A 185 12.96 -5.36 6.98
N THR A 186 12.82 -4.36 7.86
CA THR A 186 13.97 -3.73 8.54
C THR A 186 14.17 -4.26 9.97
N TRP A 187 15.30 -3.93 10.59
CA TRP A 187 15.57 -4.28 11.98
C TRP A 187 14.59 -3.60 12.95
N LYS A 188 14.02 -2.45 12.58
CA LYS A 188 13.09 -1.67 13.39
C LYS A 188 11.63 -2.17 13.28
N TYR A 189 11.36 -3.19 12.49
CA TYR A 189 10.02 -3.74 12.29
C TYR A 189 9.22 -3.98 13.58
N PRO A 190 9.79 -4.53 14.69
CA PRO A 190 9.05 -4.70 15.94
C PRO A 190 8.95 -3.44 16.81
N HIS A 191 9.36 -2.28 16.33
CA HIS A 191 9.42 -1.04 17.11
C HIS A 191 8.80 0.16 16.37
N PRO A 192 7.49 0.14 16.06
CA PRO A 192 6.81 1.27 15.42
C PRO A 192 6.79 2.53 16.29
N GLU A 193 6.66 3.68 15.67
CA GLU A 193 6.56 4.99 16.32
C GLU A 193 5.09 5.37 16.57
N PHE A 194 4.38 4.62 17.42
CA PHE A 194 2.96 4.84 17.70
C PHE A 194 2.65 6.21 18.30
N ASP A 195 3.61 6.87 18.94
CA ASP A 195 3.41 8.23 19.45
C ASP A 195 3.35 9.24 18.29
N PHE A 196 4.10 9.00 17.20
CA PHE A 196 3.94 9.78 15.98
C PHE A 196 2.56 9.54 15.35
N ASP A 197 2.09 8.30 15.29
CA ASP A 197 0.78 7.97 14.76
C ASP A 197 -0.34 8.74 15.49
N LYS A 198 -0.33 8.69 16.82
CA LYS A 198 -1.31 9.39 17.64
C LYS A 198 -1.26 10.91 17.44
N TRP A 199 -0.06 11.47 17.35
CA TRP A 199 0.13 12.89 17.07
C TRP A 199 -0.44 13.27 15.71
N MET A 200 -0.12 12.52 14.66
CA MET A 200 -0.62 12.80 13.31
C MET A 200 -2.14 12.64 13.22
N ILE A 201 -2.70 11.57 13.81
CA ILE A 201 -4.16 11.37 13.86
C ILE A 201 -4.83 12.57 14.51
N ALA A 202 -4.32 13.06 15.67
CA ALA A 202 -4.88 14.21 16.37
C ALA A 202 -4.80 15.51 15.53
N GLU A 203 -3.74 15.71 14.74
CA GLU A 203 -3.66 16.83 13.79
C GLU A 203 -4.70 16.73 12.68
N LEU A 204 -4.91 15.52 12.15
CA LEU A 204 -5.88 15.26 11.07
C LEU A 204 -7.33 15.37 11.57
N GLU A 205 -7.64 14.96 12.79
CA GLU A 205 -8.96 15.15 13.40
C GLU A 205 -9.32 16.65 13.56
N ARG A 206 -8.31 17.51 13.65
CA ARG A 206 -8.47 18.97 13.70
C ARG A 206 -8.51 19.62 12.31
N GLY A 207 -8.28 18.85 11.24
CA GLY A 207 -8.14 19.37 9.89
C GLY A 207 -6.82 20.09 9.64
N ASN A 208 -5.79 19.90 10.48
CA ASN A 208 -4.47 20.48 10.26
C ASN A 208 -3.63 19.60 9.33
N THR A 209 -3.97 19.60 8.04
CA THR A 209 -3.19 18.86 7.02
C THR A 209 -1.79 19.43 6.79
N GLY A 210 -1.57 20.69 7.15
CA GLY A 210 -0.26 21.34 7.15
C GLY A 210 0.78 20.59 7.99
N ALA A 211 0.35 19.92 9.07
CA ALA A 211 1.24 19.09 9.89
C ALA A 211 1.95 17.99 9.07
N LEU A 212 1.24 17.38 8.12
CA LEU A 212 1.84 16.41 7.19
C LEU A 212 2.66 17.09 6.10
N PHE A 213 2.18 18.19 5.52
CA PHE A 213 2.84 18.84 4.38
C PHE A 213 4.19 19.46 4.73
N GLU A 214 4.42 19.83 5.98
CA GLU A 214 5.68 20.38 6.45
C GLU A 214 6.76 19.31 6.73
N LEU A 215 6.42 18.03 6.71
CA LEU A 215 7.39 16.96 6.90
C LEU A 215 8.26 16.76 5.65
N THR A 216 9.49 16.29 5.89
CA THR A 216 10.37 15.82 4.82
C THR A 216 10.19 14.31 4.60
N THR A 217 10.65 13.80 3.48
CA THR A 217 10.64 12.36 3.19
C THR A 217 11.53 11.57 4.16
N GLU A 218 12.64 12.18 4.60
CA GLU A 218 13.54 11.60 5.60
C GLU A 218 12.86 11.50 6.98
N GLN A 219 12.07 12.50 7.36
CA GLN A 219 11.30 12.45 8.60
C GLN A 219 10.21 11.37 8.54
N LEU A 220 9.56 11.18 7.39
CA LEU A 220 8.60 10.08 7.20
C LEU A 220 9.29 8.71 7.24
N ASP A 221 10.49 8.58 6.66
CA ASP A 221 11.31 7.36 6.76
C ASP A 221 11.70 7.08 8.23
N GLU A 222 12.14 8.10 8.97
CA GLU A 222 12.53 8.00 10.38
C GLU A 222 11.43 7.40 11.26
N VAL A 223 10.17 7.79 11.01
CA VAL A 223 9.01 7.33 11.79
C VAL A 223 8.24 6.19 11.13
N GLY A 224 8.76 5.63 10.01
CA GLY A 224 8.14 4.51 9.30
C GLY A 224 6.78 4.86 8.68
N ASN A 225 6.58 6.09 8.25
CA ASN A 225 5.31 6.61 7.76
C ASN A 225 5.38 7.15 6.32
N THR A 226 6.26 6.61 5.47
CA THR A 226 6.34 7.02 4.05
C THR A 226 5.02 6.78 3.31
N GLU A 227 4.18 5.88 3.78
CA GLU A 227 2.86 5.62 3.24
C GLU A 227 1.81 6.69 3.55
N LEU A 228 2.16 7.74 4.28
CA LEU A 228 1.35 8.95 4.36
C LEU A 228 1.41 9.82 3.08
N LEU A 229 2.27 9.50 2.12
CA LEU A 229 2.32 10.22 0.83
C LEU A 229 1.02 10.07 0.01
N PRO A 230 0.37 8.89 -0.12
CA PRO A 230 -0.99 8.77 -0.64
C PRO A 230 -2.01 9.64 0.11
N TRP A 231 -1.93 9.70 1.46
CA TRP A 231 -2.82 10.56 2.24
C TRP A 231 -2.57 12.05 1.95
N ALA A 232 -1.29 12.45 1.76
CA ALA A 232 -0.96 13.82 1.37
C ALA A 232 -1.59 14.23 0.03
N VAL A 233 -1.70 13.30 -0.95
CA VAL A 233 -2.45 13.56 -2.19
C VAL A 233 -3.93 13.78 -1.90
N MET A 234 -4.55 12.91 -1.11
CA MET A 234 -5.95 13.05 -0.71
C MET A 234 -6.21 14.39 -0.01
N PHE A 235 -5.37 14.74 0.99
CA PHE A 235 -5.51 16.02 1.70
C PHE A 235 -5.27 17.23 0.80
N GLY A 236 -4.38 17.10 -0.19
CA GLY A 236 -4.23 18.13 -1.22
C GLY A 236 -5.53 18.36 -2.01
N ALA A 237 -6.32 17.31 -2.22
CA ALA A 237 -7.59 17.41 -2.95
C ALA A 237 -8.74 17.94 -2.09
N ILE A 238 -8.82 17.57 -0.82
CA ILE A 238 -9.94 17.94 0.06
C ILE A 238 -9.69 19.20 0.92
N GLY A 239 -8.41 19.61 1.08
CA GLY A 239 -8.01 20.70 1.96
C GLY A 239 -8.10 20.36 3.45
N ASP A 240 -8.17 21.38 4.29
CA ASP A 240 -8.21 21.29 5.76
C ASP A 240 -9.61 20.85 6.25
N VAL A 241 -9.98 19.62 5.94
CA VAL A 241 -11.22 19.00 6.42
C VAL A 241 -10.93 18.21 7.68
N PRO A 242 -11.59 18.51 8.82
CA PRO A 242 -11.47 17.69 10.01
C PRO A 242 -11.85 16.24 9.78
N GLY A 243 -10.98 15.32 10.20
CA GLY A 243 -11.20 13.90 10.12
C GLY A 243 -11.94 13.33 11.33
N GLU A 244 -12.55 12.18 11.12
CA GLU A 244 -13.07 11.34 12.20
C GLU A 244 -12.32 10.03 12.20
N LEU A 245 -11.68 9.71 13.33
CA LEU A 245 -11.05 8.41 13.51
C LEU A 245 -12.12 7.33 13.69
N VAL A 246 -12.16 6.38 12.76
CA VAL A 246 -13.07 5.22 12.82
C VAL A 246 -12.45 4.11 13.66
N GLN A 247 -11.17 3.82 13.44
CA GLN A 247 -10.43 2.79 14.15
C GLN A 247 -8.93 3.10 14.12
N TYR A 248 -8.25 2.87 15.23
CA TYR A 248 -6.79 2.76 15.30
C TYR A 248 -6.40 1.50 16.07
N THR A 249 -5.64 0.63 15.42
CA THR A 249 -5.17 -0.63 16.00
C THR A 249 -3.65 -0.68 15.93
N PRO A 250 -2.92 -0.44 17.02
CA PRO A 250 -1.49 -0.64 17.09
C PRO A 250 -1.21 -2.15 17.24
N THR A 251 -0.81 -2.80 16.15
CA THR A 251 -0.29 -4.18 16.23
C THR A 251 1.16 -4.16 16.71
N TRP A 252 1.76 -5.33 16.91
CA TRP A 252 3.13 -5.37 17.42
C TRP A 252 4.18 -4.75 16.47
N HIS A 253 3.85 -4.53 15.19
CA HIS A 253 4.77 -4.02 14.18
C HIS A 253 4.18 -2.93 13.27
N HIS A 254 2.90 -2.59 13.40
CA HIS A 254 2.22 -1.71 12.45
C HIS A 254 1.06 -0.95 13.10
N GLY A 255 0.94 0.35 12.81
CA GLY A 255 -0.23 1.14 13.16
C GLY A 255 -1.30 1.07 12.07
N HIS A 256 -2.46 0.48 12.35
CA HIS A 256 -3.58 0.46 11.41
C HIS A 256 -4.55 1.58 11.73
N ALA A 257 -4.64 2.60 10.89
CA ALA A 257 -5.60 3.68 11.06
C ALA A 257 -6.63 3.72 9.93
N MET A 258 -7.88 3.92 10.30
CA MET A 258 -9.00 4.18 9.41
C MET A 258 -9.65 5.50 9.78
N MET A 259 -9.66 6.46 8.86
CA MET A 259 -10.25 7.79 9.06
C MET A 259 -11.19 8.14 7.91
N ARG A 260 -12.26 8.88 8.24
CA ARG A 260 -13.20 9.41 7.24
C ARG A 260 -13.26 10.94 7.27
N PHE A 261 -13.50 11.53 6.10
CA PHE A 261 -13.55 12.95 5.88
C PHE A 261 -14.76 13.29 5.00
N LEU A 262 -15.54 14.27 5.41
CA LEU A 262 -16.75 14.73 4.69
C LEU A 262 -16.59 16.19 4.28
N PRO A 263 -16.04 16.49 3.08
CA PRO A 263 -15.77 17.86 2.65
C PRO A 263 -16.98 18.79 2.68
N ALA A 264 -18.18 18.28 2.40
CA ALA A 264 -19.42 19.07 2.39
C ALA A 264 -19.97 19.42 3.79
N ARG A 265 -19.44 18.84 4.88
CA ARG A 265 -19.97 19.01 6.26
C ARG A 265 -19.10 19.88 7.15
N THR A 266 -18.12 20.59 6.62
CA THR A 266 -17.04 21.20 7.38
C THR A 266 -17.49 22.36 8.27
N LYS A 267 -17.39 22.20 9.59
CA LYS A 267 -17.09 23.28 10.55
C LYS A 267 -15.94 22.80 11.42
N ALA A 268 -14.78 23.41 11.26
CA ALA A 268 -13.62 23.12 12.08
C ALA A 268 -13.93 23.43 13.56
N ALA A 269 -13.79 22.43 14.43
CA ALA A 269 -13.68 22.67 15.86
C ALA A 269 -12.24 23.09 16.13
N ALA A 270 -12.03 24.27 16.72
CA ALA A 270 -10.72 24.73 17.17
C ALA A 270 -10.33 23.96 18.45
N ALA A 271 -9.83 22.73 18.31
CA ALA A 271 -9.15 22.04 19.38
C ALA A 271 -7.71 22.58 19.52
N GLU A 272 -7.13 22.53 20.72
CA GLU A 272 -5.73 22.92 20.93
C GLU A 272 -4.79 22.00 20.15
N SER A 273 -3.71 22.57 19.59
CA SER A 273 -2.69 21.78 18.87
C SER A 273 -1.96 20.86 19.84
N PRO A 274 -1.82 19.56 19.53
CA PRO A 274 -0.95 18.69 20.30
C PRO A 274 0.49 19.22 20.26
N PRO A 275 1.34 18.89 21.25
CA PRO A 275 2.77 19.21 21.20
C PRO A 275 3.40 18.67 19.91
N LYS A 276 4.28 19.46 19.27
CA LYS A 276 4.99 19.02 18.07
C LYS A 276 5.81 17.78 18.33
N TYR A 277 5.72 16.81 17.43
CA TYR A 277 6.55 15.61 17.47
C TYR A 277 8.04 15.97 17.30
N GLN A 278 8.91 15.28 18.04
CA GLN A 278 10.36 15.53 18.04
C GLN A 278 11.07 14.49 17.16
N PHE A 279 11.58 14.93 16.01
CA PHE A 279 12.37 14.12 15.09
C PHE A 279 13.85 14.12 15.44
N LYS A 280 14.55 13.04 15.15
CA LYS A 280 16.00 12.91 15.27
C LYS A 280 16.74 13.46 14.06
N ASN A 281 16.06 13.57 12.91
CA ASN A 281 16.56 14.10 11.62
C ASN A 281 17.84 13.36 11.13
N GLN A 282 17.78 12.04 11.07
CA GLN A 282 18.93 11.19 10.71
C GLN A 282 19.11 10.98 9.20
N GLY A 283 18.18 11.45 8.36
CA GLY A 283 18.14 11.16 6.93
C GLY A 283 17.53 9.77 6.66
N PHE A 284 17.62 9.32 5.39
CA PHE A 284 17.12 7.98 5.03
C PHE A 284 17.94 6.88 5.68
N GLU A 285 17.30 5.99 6.42
CA GLU A 285 17.92 4.84 7.06
C GLU A 285 17.41 3.51 6.50
N PHE A 286 16.10 3.38 6.28
CA PHE A 286 15.47 2.07 6.11
C PHE A 286 15.38 1.60 4.66
N TYR A 287 14.97 2.47 3.75
CA TYR A 287 14.77 2.09 2.36
C TYR A 287 15.77 2.79 1.45
N LYS A 288 16.74 2.03 0.99
CA LYS A 288 17.81 2.46 0.10
C LYS A 288 17.79 1.63 -1.17
N HIS A 289 18.42 2.15 -2.21
CA HIS A 289 18.63 1.34 -3.41
C HIS A 289 19.42 0.08 -3.06
N PRO A 290 18.96 -1.10 -3.49
CA PRO A 290 19.76 -2.31 -3.36
C PRO A 290 21.05 -2.16 -4.20
N PRO A 291 22.12 -2.89 -3.86
CA PRO A 291 23.35 -2.85 -4.66
C PRO A 291 23.07 -3.33 -6.09
N ALA A 292 23.70 -2.67 -7.07
CA ALA A 292 23.50 -3.01 -8.47
C ALA A 292 23.81 -4.47 -8.80
N SER A 293 24.75 -5.10 -8.06
CA SER A 293 25.07 -6.53 -8.17
C SER A 293 23.87 -7.43 -7.85
N ALA A 294 22.97 -7.01 -6.97
CA ALA A 294 21.79 -7.79 -6.58
C ALA A 294 20.54 -7.50 -7.45
N TYR A 295 20.69 -6.83 -8.60
CA TYR A 295 19.57 -6.54 -9.50
C TYR A 295 18.81 -7.81 -9.92
N LYS A 296 19.52 -8.87 -10.27
CA LYS A 296 18.93 -10.14 -10.70
C LYS A 296 18.12 -10.80 -9.59
N LEU A 297 18.66 -10.80 -8.36
CA LEU A 297 17.94 -11.30 -7.18
C LEU A 297 16.63 -10.51 -6.98
N ASN A 298 16.69 -9.20 -6.96
CA ASN A 298 15.52 -8.36 -6.75
C ASN A 298 14.47 -8.53 -7.86
N LYS A 299 14.90 -8.67 -9.12
CA LYS A 299 13.99 -8.93 -10.23
C LYS A 299 13.35 -10.31 -10.14
N MET A 300 14.13 -11.35 -9.79
CA MET A 300 13.60 -12.69 -9.55
C MET A 300 12.56 -12.68 -8.42
N LEU A 301 12.83 -12.00 -7.31
CA LEU A 301 11.88 -11.88 -6.21
C LEU A 301 10.57 -11.20 -6.64
N PHE A 302 10.65 -10.20 -7.51
CA PHE A 302 9.47 -9.58 -8.11
C PHE A 302 8.64 -10.61 -8.92
N GLU A 303 9.26 -11.35 -9.83
CA GLU A 303 8.58 -12.36 -10.64
C GLU A 303 7.97 -13.48 -9.78
N VAL A 304 8.71 -13.97 -8.78
CA VAL A 304 8.21 -14.99 -7.83
C VAL A 304 6.97 -14.50 -7.09
N ARG A 305 6.91 -13.22 -6.75
CA ARG A 305 5.78 -12.64 -6.04
C ARG A 305 4.57 -12.44 -6.95
N THR A 306 4.77 -11.95 -8.17
CA THR A 306 3.68 -11.52 -9.07
C THR A 306 3.18 -12.64 -9.98
N ASP A 307 4.01 -13.64 -10.32
CA ASP A 307 3.62 -14.77 -11.16
C ASP A 307 3.52 -16.07 -10.34
N SER A 308 2.30 -16.61 -10.25
CA SER A 308 2.03 -17.88 -9.55
C SER A 308 2.74 -19.08 -10.17
N ASN A 309 2.94 -19.11 -11.50
CA ASN A 309 3.66 -20.18 -12.19
C ASN A 309 5.15 -20.12 -11.83
N MET A 310 5.73 -18.91 -11.86
CA MET A 310 7.11 -18.69 -11.44
C MET A 310 7.31 -19.10 -9.98
N ARG A 311 6.39 -18.76 -9.10
CA ARG A 311 6.39 -19.14 -7.70
C ARG A 311 6.37 -20.65 -7.51
N ARG A 312 5.49 -21.37 -8.23
CA ARG A 312 5.42 -22.84 -8.19
C ARG A 312 6.67 -23.51 -8.78
N ARG A 313 7.22 -22.99 -9.87
CA ARG A 313 8.50 -23.46 -10.42
C ARG A 313 9.62 -23.36 -9.40
N LEU A 314 9.75 -22.22 -8.75
CA LEU A 314 10.77 -21.99 -7.73
C LEU A 314 10.63 -22.97 -6.54
N LEU A 315 9.40 -23.18 -6.06
CA LEU A 315 9.15 -24.11 -4.96
C LEU A 315 9.44 -25.56 -5.32
N ASN A 316 9.24 -25.96 -6.59
CA ASN A 316 9.52 -27.32 -7.06
C ASN A 316 11.00 -27.54 -7.39
N ASN A 317 11.70 -26.53 -7.92
CA ASN A 317 13.09 -26.64 -8.38
C ASN A 317 13.88 -25.36 -8.21
N LEU A 318 14.18 -25.02 -6.96
CA LEU A 318 14.83 -23.75 -6.58
C LEU A 318 16.22 -23.61 -7.24
N ASP A 319 17.02 -24.67 -7.27
CA ASP A 319 18.39 -24.60 -7.78
C ASP A 319 18.43 -24.32 -9.28
N GLU A 320 17.49 -24.89 -10.07
CA GLU A 320 17.35 -24.62 -11.49
C GLU A 320 16.93 -23.17 -11.75
N VAL A 321 15.92 -22.70 -11.05
CA VAL A 321 15.44 -21.32 -11.21
C VAL A 321 16.53 -20.33 -10.82
N ALA A 322 17.23 -20.54 -9.71
CA ALA A 322 18.32 -19.67 -9.29
C ALA A 322 19.49 -19.66 -10.30
N ALA A 323 19.75 -20.78 -10.95
CA ALA A 323 20.75 -20.88 -12.00
C ALA A 323 20.33 -20.16 -13.29
N GLU A 324 19.08 -20.32 -13.72
CA GLU A 324 18.52 -19.59 -14.90
C GLU A 324 18.64 -18.06 -14.73
N TRP A 325 18.39 -17.55 -13.52
CA TRP A 325 18.54 -16.14 -13.19
C TRP A 325 19.99 -15.69 -13.09
N GLY A 326 20.95 -16.63 -13.08
CA GLY A 326 22.38 -16.35 -12.97
C GLY A 326 22.73 -15.66 -11.66
N LEU A 327 22.14 -16.13 -10.55
CA LEU A 327 22.42 -15.65 -9.21
C LEU A 327 23.83 -16.10 -8.77
N SER A 328 24.50 -15.30 -7.96
CA SER A 328 25.72 -15.67 -7.27
C SER A 328 25.47 -16.80 -6.24
N GLU A 329 26.49 -17.51 -5.82
CA GLU A 329 26.36 -18.61 -4.84
C GLU A 329 25.76 -18.09 -3.49
N GLN A 330 26.11 -16.87 -3.08
CA GLN A 330 25.52 -16.25 -1.89
C GLN A 330 24.01 -15.99 -2.06
N GLU A 331 23.61 -15.48 -3.21
CA GLU A 331 22.19 -15.23 -3.53
C GLU A 331 21.41 -16.55 -3.65
N LYS A 332 21.98 -17.57 -4.29
CA LYS A 332 21.38 -18.91 -4.38
C LYS A 332 21.15 -19.50 -2.99
N GLU A 333 22.14 -19.43 -2.12
CA GLU A 333 21.98 -19.93 -0.74
C GLU A 333 20.89 -19.15 0.00
N ALA A 334 20.84 -17.82 -0.14
CA ALA A 334 19.82 -17.00 0.46
C ALA A 334 18.39 -17.32 -0.03
N THR A 335 18.23 -17.74 -1.31
CA THR A 335 16.90 -18.10 -1.83
C THR A 335 16.30 -19.35 -1.19
N ARG A 336 17.09 -20.17 -0.49
CA ARG A 336 16.58 -21.29 0.31
C ARG A 336 15.63 -20.84 1.43
N ALA A 337 15.79 -19.61 1.90
CA ALA A 337 14.85 -18.99 2.84
C ALA A 337 13.42 -18.91 2.28
N ILE A 338 13.26 -18.84 0.95
CA ILE A 338 11.93 -18.80 0.31
C ILE A 338 11.27 -20.19 0.45
N ALA A 339 11.99 -21.27 0.17
CA ALA A 339 11.46 -22.63 0.22
C ALA A 339 11.09 -23.07 1.65
N THR A 340 11.69 -22.47 2.66
CA THR A 340 11.47 -22.82 4.09
C THR A 340 10.46 -21.93 4.80
N VAL A 341 9.88 -20.92 4.11
CA VAL A 341 8.97 -19.94 4.73
C VAL A 341 7.74 -20.57 5.42
N GLY A 342 7.26 -21.70 4.92
CA GLY A 342 6.15 -22.46 5.53
C GLY A 342 6.51 -23.16 6.86
N GLN A 343 7.78 -23.22 7.24
CA GLN A 343 8.31 -23.94 8.40
C GLN A 343 8.76 -23.00 9.53
N VAL A 344 8.84 -21.69 9.27
CA VAL A 344 9.33 -20.71 10.24
C VAL A 344 8.20 -20.11 11.08
N LYS A 345 8.54 -19.67 12.29
CA LYS A 345 7.59 -18.99 13.19
C LYS A 345 7.36 -17.52 12.80
N LYS A 346 8.38 -16.89 12.19
CA LYS A 346 8.33 -15.48 11.76
C LYS A 346 8.89 -15.35 10.35
N ILE A 347 8.09 -14.83 9.45
CA ILE A 347 8.50 -14.59 8.06
C ILE A 347 9.66 -13.58 7.99
N SER A 348 9.72 -12.63 8.93
CA SER A 348 10.79 -11.63 9.03
C SER A 348 12.19 -12.23 9.20
N ASP A 349 12.31 -13.42 9.84
CA ASP A 349 13.60 -14.07 10.01
C ASP A 349 14.18 -14.53 8.65
N ASN A 350 13.32 -15.03 7.77
CA ASN A 350 13.72 -15.42 6.42
C ASN A 350 13.99 -14.20 5.53
N ALA A 351 13.27 -13.09 5.74
CA ALA A 351 13.53 -11.84 5.03
C ALA A 351 14.94 -11.31 5.32
N ALA A 352 15.41 -11.39 6.56
CA ALA A 352 16.76 -10.96 6.94
C ALA A 352 17.86 -11.69 6.16
N VAL A 353 17.67 -12.97 5.82
CA VAL A 353 18.63 -13.75 5.02
C VAL A 353 18.70 -13.21 3.58
N LEU A 354 17.56 -12.93 2.96
CA LEU A 354 17.52 -12.36 1.61
C LEU A 354 18.11 -10.94 1.56
N ILE A 355 17.82 -10.13 2.58
CA ILE A 355 18.35 -8.76 2.71
C ILE A 355 19.86 -8.78 2.83
N ALA A 356 20.42 -9.69 3.62
CA ALA A 356 21.87 -9.87 3.76
C ALA A 356 22.55 -10.24 2.42
N ALA A 357 21.81 -10.85 1.49
CA ALA A 357 22.28 -11.15 0.13
C ALA A 357 22.04 -10.00 -0.87
N GLY A 358 21.49 -8.85 -0.44
CA GLY A 358 21.29 -7.67 -1.23
C GLY A 358 19.85 -7.46 -1.75
N ALA A 359 18.87 -8.23 -1.26
CA ALA A 359 17.48 -7.95 -1.57
C ALA A 359 17.00 -6.64 -0.92
N HIS A 360 16.14 -5.90 -1.61
CA HIS A 360 15.44 -4.77 -1.00
C HIS A 360 14.53 -5.28 0.13
N PRO A 361 14.51 -4.64 1.31
CA PRO A 361 13.80 -5.15 2.49
C PRO A 361 12.32 -5.47 2.21
N LEU A 362 11.63 -4.54 1.57
CA LEU A 362 10.22 -4.73 1.20
C LEU A 362 10.04 -5.87 0.20
N GLN A 363 10.89 -5.93 -0.83
CA GLN A 363 10.84 -6.99 -1.85
C GLN A 363 11.00 -8.38 -1.22
N ALA A 364 11.97 -8.52 -0.31
CA ALA A 364 12.20 -9.77 0.42
C ALA A 364 10.97 -10.18 1.24
N LEU A 365 10.45 -9.26 2.07
CA LEU A 365 9.32 -9.57 2.95
C LEU A 365 8.04 -9.89 2.15
N MET A 366 7.70 -9.09 1.15
CA MET A 366 6.48 -9.28 0.36
C MET A 366 6.53 -10.57 -0.48
N THR A 367 7.70 -10.94 -1.02
CA THR A 367 7.87 -12.23 -1.70
C THR A 367 7.59 -13.40 -0.76
N LEU A 368 8.11 -13.34 0.46
CA LEU A 368 7.88 -14.39 1.46
C LEU A 368 6.42 -14.49 1.89
N HIS A 369 5.70 -13.38 2.03
CA HIS A 369 4.26 -13.39 2.27
C HIS A 369 3.48 -14.04 1.12
N ALA A 370 3.80 -13.72 -0.12
CA ALA A 370 3.17 -14.33 -1.29
C ALA A 370 3.40 -15.84 -1.35
N VAL A 371 4.62 -16.30 -1.08
CA VAL A 371 4.98 -17.72 -1.06
C VAL A 371 4.31 -18.44 0.13
N HIS A 372 4.25 -17.82 1.30
CA HIS A 372 3.55 -18.39 2.46
C HIS A 372 2.06 -18.57 2.17
N GLY A 373 1.42 -17.62 1.52
CA GLY A 373 0.03 -17.71 1.06
C GLY A 373 -0.20 -18.90 0.11
N GLU A 374 0.72 -19.12 -0.85
CA GLU A 374 0.65 -20.27 -1.77
C GLU A 374 0.77 -21.61 -1.02
N PHE A 375 1.68 -21.73 -0.05
CA PHE A 375 1.79 -22.95 0.79
C PHE A 375 0.50 -23.26 1.53
N ARG A 376 -0.14 -22.27 2.14
CA ARG A 376 -1.41 -22.47 2.84
C ARG A 376 -2.49 -22.95 1.89
N LYS A 377 -2.58 -22.38 0.69
CA LYS A 377 -3.54 -22.80 -0.33
C LYS A 377 -3.32 -24.25 -0.75
N LEU A 378 -2.08 -24.62 -1.06
CA LEU A 378 -1.73 -26.00 -1.44
C LEU A 378 -2.02 -27.02 -0.33
N GLN A 379 -1.83 -26.67 0.93
CA GLN A 379 -2.19 -27.53 2.05
C GLN A 379 -3.71 -27.71 2.15
N GLN A 380 -4.50 -26.65 2.00
CA GLN A 380 -5.96 -26.73 2.00
C GLN A 380 -6.50 -27.58 0.83
N GLU A 381 -5.93 -27.46 -0.35
CA GLU A 381 -6.30 -28.27 -1.52
C GLU A 381 -5.99 -29.77 -1.29
N LYS A 382 -4.87 -30.11 -0.67
CA LYS A 382 -4.54 -31.51 -0.28
C LYS A 382 -5.53 -32.08 0.72
N PHE A 383 -5.87 -31.34 1.78
CA PHE A 383 -6.86 -31.80 2.77
C PHE A 383 -8.25 -31.98 2.15
N ALA A 384 -8.65 -31.13 1.22
CA ALA A 384 -9.95 -31.25 0.54
C ALA A 384 -10.03 -32.49 -0.38
N THR A 385 -8.90 -32.93 -0.94
CA THR A 385 -8.84 -34.13 -1.81
C THR A 385 -8.70 -35.45 -1.03
N GLU A 386 -8.19 -35.40 0.21
CA GLU A 386 -7.98 -36.57 1.08
C GLU A 386 -9.18 -36.86 2.00
N THR A 387 -10.19 -35.97 2.09
CA THR A 387 -11.41 -36.22 2.87
C THR A 387 -12.42 -36.95 1.99
N PRO A 388 -12.76 -38.22 2.26
CA PRO A 388 -13.77 -38.94 1.48
C PRO A 388 -15.10 -38.20 1.60
N GLN A 389 -15.77 -37.96 0.46
CA GLN A 389 -17.16 -37.51 0.45
C GLN A 389 -18.01 -38.67 1.07
N THR A 390 -18.37 -38.51 2.34
CA THR A 390 -19.36 -39.41 3.03
C THR A 390 -20.76 -38.95 2.70
#